data_b191d9fe80f1bd29fcc67695d45f8e8d
#
_entry.id   b191d9fe80f1bd29fcc67695d45f8e8d
#
_cell.length_a   1.000
_cell.length_b   1.000
_cell.length_c   1.000
_cell.angle_alpha   90.00
_cell.angle_beta   90.00
_cell.angle_gamma   90.00
#
_symmetry.space_group_name_H-M   'P 1'
#
loop_
_entity.id
_entity.type
_entity.pdbx_description
1 polymer ?
#
loop_
_entity_poly.entity_id
_entity_poly.type
_entity_poly.pdbx_seq_one_letter_code
_entity_poly.pdbx_strand_id
1 'polypeptide(L)'
;DEDFDDALVQLASSINIAPPGDDDSQQLGGDAKNWTLSFEYNNRDKWLALLKDLKLETTRQVQRLVTNQFANIIEAMVTKRAFELEDLETAIDNTFADYEQVVTKRVAFLQEQAAIARTLNVADNTIETQSFATQSGMITNIRTEVPFYLRGYKAIEKELELLRSRDDLAPFIDNLAELQSQKRAIEQDKTVERAKSLFALSPIGSEQGFSAVSFEAASTTFKTQNNRMLMAILAAFIGGIIGIAYVLVSNAIKNRAMVTELKP
;
A
#
# COMPACT_ATOMS: atom_id res chain seq x y z
N ASP A 1 10.13 -31.05 -24.78
CA ASP A 1 9.92 -29.91 -23.88
C ASP A 1 9.30 -30.36 -22.54
N GLU A 2 8.40 -31.35 -22.53
CA GLU A 2 7.77 -31.89 -21.30
C GLU A 2 8.80 -32.48 -20.32
N ASP A 3 9.80 -33.22 -20.83
CA ASP A 3 10.92 -33.77 -20.03
C ASP A 3 11.80 -32.67 -19.38
N PHE A 4 11.92 -31.51 -20.02
CA PHE A 4 12.69 -30.38 -19.48
C PHE A 4 11.94 -29.64 -18.38
N ASP A 5 10.64 -29.44 -18.53
CA ASP A 5 9.79 -28.79 -17.54
C ASP A 5 9.67 -29.67 -16.28
N ASP A 6 9.53 -30.99 -16.45
CA ASP A 6 9.53 -31.92 -15.32
C ASP A 6 10.88 -31.95 -14.59
N ALA A 7 12.00 -31.89 -15.30
CA ALA A 7 13.33 -31.78 -14.70
C ALA A 7 13.51 -30.46 -13.92
N LEU A 8 12.97 -29.34 -14.41
CA LEU A 8 12.99 -28.05 -13.71
C LEU A 8 12.17 -28.10 -12.45
N VAL A 9 10.97 -28.69 -12.50
CA VAL A 9 10.10 -28.84 -11.32
C VAL A 9 10.77 -29.70 -10.27
N GLN A 10 11.41 -30.81 -10.67
CA GLN A 10 12.15 -31.69 -9.78
C GLN A 10 13.35 -30.97 -9.16
N LEU A 11 14.10 -30.20 -9.96
CA LEU A 11 15.20 -29.36 -9.47
C LEU A 11 14.71 -28.33 -8.45
N ALA A 12 13.64 -27.61 -8.78
CA ALA A 12 13.06 -26.59 -7.90
C ALA A 12 12.59 -27.19 -6.56
N SER A 13 11.96 -28.37 -6.61
CA SER A 13 11.49 -29.06 -5.40
C SER A 13 12.61 -29.60 -4.51
N SER A 14 13.81 -29.79 -5.05
CA SER A 14 14.99 -30.24 -4.31
C SER A 14 15.74 -29.12 -3.60
N ILE A 15 15.43 -27.84 -3.94
CA ILE A 15 16.00 -26.67 -3.26
C ILE A 15 15.18 -26.41 -1.99
N ASN A 16 15.83 -26.49 -0.84
CA ASN A 16 15.20 -26.16 0.43
C ASN A 16 15.63 -24.76 0.90
N ILE A 17 14.63 -23.93 1.21
CA ILE A 17 14.83 -22.58 1.73
C ILE A 17 14.25 -22.54 3.14
N ALA A 18 15.12 -22.41 4.13
CA ALA A 18 14.74 -22.33 5.54
C ALA A 18 14.88 -20.89 6.09
N PRO A 19 13.92 -20.42 6.87
CA PRO A 19 14.06 -19.15 7.58
C PRO A 19 15.13 -19.27 8.67
N PRO A 20 15.65 -18.13 9.18
CA PRO A 20 16.61 -18.13 10.28
C PRO A 20 16.02 -18.86 11.51
N GLY A 21 16.71 -19.88 12.00
CA GLY A 21 16.37 -20.56 13.26
C GLY A 21 16.86 -19.77 14.46
N ASP A 22 16.26 -19.98 15.62
CA ASP A 22 16.68 -19.33 16.89
C ASP A 22 18.10 -19.76 17.33
N ASP A 23 18.59 -20.91 16.84
CA ASP A 23 19.91 -21.45 17.16
C ASP A 23 21.05 -20.92 16.24
N ASP A 24 20.73 -20.38 15.06
CA ASP A 24 21.72 -19.92 14.08
C ASP A 24 22.43 -18.62 14.51
N SER A 25 21.87 -17.90 15.46
CA SER A 25 22.46 -16.63 15.98
C SER A 25 23.77 -16.82 16.76
N GLN A 26 24.05 -18.04 17.22
CA GLN A 26 25.26 -18.33 18.02
C GLN A 26 26.50 -18.71 17.18
N GLN A 27 26.30 -19.13 15.91
CA GLN A 27 27.44 -19.62 15.09
C GLN A 27 28.10 -18.54 14.21
N LEU A 28 27.47 -17.40 13.97
CA LEU A 28 27.96 -16.39 13.03
C LEU A 28 28.25 -15.01 13.63
N GLY A 29 28.21 -14.84 14.95
CA GLY A 29 28.73 -13.66 15.65
C GLY A 29 28.09 -12.32 15.29
N GLY A 30 26.86 -12.31 14.80
CA GLY A 30 26.13 -11.09 14.44
C GLY A 30 24.63 -11.26 14.49
N ASP A 31 23.91 -10.18 14.81
CA ASP A 31 22.44 -10.09 14.90
C ASP A 31 21.68 -10.31 13.57
N ALA A 32 22.35 -10.71 12.50
CA ALA A 32 21.75 -10.91 11.19
C ALA A 32 21.11 -12.29 11.09
N LYS A 33 19.79 -12.34 11.12
CA LYS A 33 19.00 -13.54 10.82
C LYS A 33 19.10 -13.85 9.32
N ASN A 34 19.90 -14.84 8.97
CA ASN A 34 20.12 -15.24 7.58
C ASN A 34 19.20 -16.40 7.19
N TRP A 35 18.64 -16.33 5.99
CA TRP A 35 17.95 -17.45 5.37
C TRP A 35 18.96 -18.48 4.90
N THR A 36 18.64 -19.75 5.05
CA THR A 36 19.49 -20.85 4.59
C THR A 36 18.90 -21.47 3.34
N LEU A 37 19.71 -21.46 2.26
CA LEU A 37 19.37 -22.15 1.01
C LEU A 37 20.26 -23.39 0.93
N SER A 38 19.65 -24.56 0.86
CA SER A 38 20.34 -25.84 0.77
C SER A 38 19.84 -26.66 -0.42
N PHE A 39 20.78 -27.33 -1.06
CA PHE A 39 20.53 -28.17 -2.22
C PHE A 39 21.58 -29.31 -2.31
N GLU A 40 21.15 -30.50 -2.68
CA GLU A 40 22.06 -31.63 -2.89
C GLU A 40 22.62 -31.60 -4.31
N TYR A 41 23.89 -31.29 -4.44
CA TYR A 41 24.57 -31.25 -5.73
C TYR A 41 26.03 -31.70 -5.63
N ASN A 42 26.50 -32.36 -6.66
CA ASN A 42 27.82 -32.99 -6.68
C ASN A 42 28.92 -32.14 -7.35
N ASN A 43 28.58 -30.95 -7.88
CA ASN A 43 29.52 -30.04 -8.54
C ASN A 43 29.50 -28.66 -7.97
N ARG A 44 30.55 -28.30 -7.18
CA ARG A 44 30.69 -27.02 -6.49
C ARG A 44 30.66 -25.82 -7.43
N ASP A 45 31.37 -25.88 -8.56
CA ASP A 45 31.54 -24.73 -9.44
C ASP A 45 30.23 -24.39 -10.16
N LYS A 46 29.50 -25.41 -10.59
CA LYS A 46 28.15 -25.23 -11.16
C LYS A 46 27.16 -24.73 -10.14
N TRP A 47 27.27 -25.15 -8.88
CA TRP A 47 26.41 -24.63 -7.81
C TRP A 47 26.66 -23.14 -7.56
N LEU A 48 27.91 -22.70 -7.50
CA LEU A 48 28.25 -21.28 -7.35
C LEU A 48 27.80 -20.43 -8.55
N ALA A 49 27.86 -20.98 -9.77
CA ALA A 49 27.32 -20.33 -10.96
C ALA A 49 25.80 -20.17 -10.85
N LEU A 50 25.09 -21.23 -10.50
CA LEU A 50 23.64 -21.21 -10.28
C LEU A 50 23.21 -20.17 -9.22
N LEU A 51 23.96 -20.07 -8.10
CA LEU A 51 23.69 -19.07 -7.08
C LEU A 51 23.85 -17.63 -7.60
N LYS A 52 24.82 -17.38 -8.48
CA LYS A 52 25.01 -16.06 -9.11
C LYS A 52 23.85 -15.73 -10.05
N ASP A 53 23.42 -16.68 -10.86
CA ASP A 53 22.29 -16.50 -11.77
C ASP A 53 20.99 -16.31 -10.99
N LEU A 54 20.77 -17.11 -9.94
CA LEU A 54 19.63 -16.95 -9.04
C LEU A 54 19.61 -15.59 -8.38
N LYS A 55 20.77 -15.09 -7.89
CA LYS A 55 20.88 -13.74 -7.32
C LYS A 55 20.47 -12.68 -8.33
N LEU A 56 20.97 -12.79 -9.58
CA LEU A 56 20.69 -11.82 -10.63
C LEU A 56 19.22 -11.84 -11.01
N GLU A 57 18.64 -13.01 -11.23
CA GLU A 57 17.24 -13.15 -11.62
C GLU A 57 16.29 -12.75 -10.48
N THR A 58 16.55 -13.17 -9.25
CA THR A 58 15.78 -12.74 -8.08
C THR A 58 15.83 -11.22 -7.92
N THR A 59 16.99 -10.61 -8.09
CA THR A 59 17.14 -9.16 -8.02
C THR A 59 16.28 -8.47 -9.09
N ARG A 60 16.30 -8.96 -10.33
CA ARG A 60 15.46 -8.42 -11.42
C ARG A 60 13.96 -8.58 -11.14
N GLN A 61 13.55 -9.75 -10.63
CA GLN A 61 12.14 -10.03 -10.33
C GLN A 61 11.64 -9.12 -9.20
N VAL A 62 12.39 -9.00 -8.12
CA VAL A 62 12.04 -8.11 -7.00
C VAL A 62 12.00 -6.65 -7.46
N GLN A 63 12.98 -6.21 -8.26
CA GLN A 63 13.00 -4.87 -8.79
C GLN A 63 11.75 -4.58 -9.64
N ARG A 64 11.40 -5.48 -10.57
CA ARG A 64 10.18 -5.37 -11.39
C ARG A 64 8.92 -5.32 -10.53
N LEU A 65 8.83 -6.24 -9.55
CA LEU A 65 7.67 -6.30 -8.65
C LEU A 65 7.49 -4.98 -7.89
N VAL A 66 8.55 -4.47 -7.27
CA VAL A 66 8.49 -3.24 -6.47
C VAL A 66 8.21 -2.03 -7.36
N THR A 67 8.83 -1.95 -8.55
CA THR A 67 8.59 -0.86 -9.50
C THR A 67 7.14 -0.86 -9.98
N ASN A 68 6.57 -2.03 -10.33
CA ASN A 68 5.17 -2.14 -10.72
C ASN A 68 4.22 -1.80 -9.57
N GLN A 69 4.51 -2.27 -8.37
CA GLN A 69 3.72 -1.93 -7.18
C GLN A 69 3.75 -0.43 -6.90
N PHE A 70 4.92 0.19 -6.99
CA PHE A 70 5.06 1.63 -6.83
C PHE A 70 4.26 2.39 -7.90
N ALA A 71 4.34 1.98 -9.17
CA ALA A 71 3.58 2.58 -10.27
C ALA A 71 2.06 2.51 -10.02
N ASN A 72 1.56 1.36 -9.59
CA ASN A 72 0.14 1.17 -9.25
C ASN A 72 -0.31 2.07 -8.09
N ILE A 73 0.53 2.22 -7.05
CA ILE A 73 0.24 3.12 -5.93
C ILE A 73 0.18 4.57 -6.41
N ILE A 74 1.13 4.99 -7.24
CA ILE A 74 1.14 6.35 -7.80
C ILE A 74 -0.10 6.60 -8.66
N GLU A 75 -0.49 5.67 -9.50
CA GLU A 75 -1.70 5.76 -10.32
C GLU A 75 -2.96 5.89 -9.46
N ALA A 76 -3.08 5.06 -8.42
CA ALA A 76 -4.18 5.16 -7.48
C ALA A 76 -4.24 6.51 -6.76
N MET A 77 -3.09 7.07 -6.35
CA MET A 77 -3.01 8.39 -5.73
C MET A 77 -3.44 9.51 -6.70
N VAL A 78 -3.00 9.45 -7.97
CA VAL A 78 -3.39 10.42 -9.00
C VAL A 78 -4.89 10.36 -9.27
N THR A 79 -5.45 9.16 -9.39
CA THR A 79 -6.87 8.94 -9.63
C THR A 79 -7.71 9.43 -8.44
N LYS A 80 -7.31 9.11 -7.22
CA LYS A 80 -7.97 9.60 -6.01
C LYS A 80 -8.00 11.13 -5.97
N ARG A 81 -6.88 11.78 -6.25
CA ARG A 81 -6.77 13.24 -6.31
C ARG A 81 -7.70 13.85 -7.36
N ALA A 82 -7.82 13.21 -8.52
CA ALA A 82 -8.73 13.68 -9.56
C ALA A 82 -10.19 13.63 -9.10
N PHE A 83 -10.61 12.57 -8.42
CA PHE A 83 -11.96 12.47 -7.85
C PHE A 83 -12.20 13.50 -6.74
N GLU A 84 -11.23 13.72 -5.86
CA GLU A 84 -11.35 14.75 -4.80
C GLU A 84 -11.50 16.16 -5.38
N LEU A 85 -10.82 16.47 -6.50
CA LEU A 85 -10.98 17.73 -7.21
C LEU A 85 -12.36 17.86 -7.86
N GLU A 86 -12.86 16.81 -8.51
CA GLU A 86 -14.20 16.76 -9.12
C GLU A 86 -15.30 16.93 -8.06
N ASP A 87 -15.17 16.26 -6.91
CA ASP A 87 -16.10 16.40 -5.78
C ASP A 87 -16.13 17.84 -5.25
N LEU A 88 -14.96 18.47 -5.12
CA LEU A 88 -14.87 19.87 -4.66
C LEU A 88 -15.45 20.85 -5.70
N GLU A 89 -15.23 20.64 -6.99
CA GLU A 89 -15.83 21.45 -8.05
C GLU A 89 -17.36 21.34 -8.00
N THR A 90 -17.87 20.11 -7.89
CA THR A 90 -19.29 19.86 -7.74
C THR A 90 -19.87 20.52 -6.49
N ALA A 91 -19.15 20.46 -5.37
CA ALA A 91 -19.57 21.12 -4.11
C ALA A 91 -19.61 22.65 -4.25
N ILE A 92 -18.63 23.23 -4.95
CA ILE A 92 -18.58 24.67 -5.25
C ILE A 92 -19.79 25.07 -6.12
N ASP A 93 -20.04 24.35 -7.20
CA ASP A 93 -21.17 24.63 -8.12
C ASP A 93 -22.52 24.50 -7.39
N ASN A 94 -22.70 23.46 -6.58
CA ASN A 94 -23.88 23.30 -5.75
C ASN A 94 -24.07 24.47 -4.78
N THR A 95 -23.00 24.97 -4.18
CA THR A 95 -23.04 26.09 -3.23
C THR A 95 -23.51 27.39 -3.94
N PHE A 96 -23.08 27.61 -5.19
CA PHE A 96 -23.58 28.70 -6.01
C PHE A 96 -25.07 28.54 -6.33
N ALA A 97 -25.48 27.36 -6.79
CA ALA A 97 -26.88 27.06 -7.11
C ALA A 97 -27.80 27.23 -5.89
N ASP A 98 -27.38 26.77 -4.72
CA ASP A 98 -28.12 26.91 -3.48
C ASP A 98 -28.28 28.40 -3.08
N TYR A 99 -27.21 29.18 -3.23
CA TYR A 99 -27.26 30.61 -2.97
C TYR A 99 -28.20 31.34 -3.93
N GLU A 100 -28.20 31.02 -5.23
CA GLU A 100 -29.14 31.57 -6.21
C GLU A 100 -30.60 31.30 -5.83
N GLN A 101 -30.89 30.09 -5.32
CA GLN A 101 -32.22 29.76 -4.81
C GLN A 101 -32.59 30.61 -3.59
N VAL A 102 -31.66 30.81 -2.67
CA VAL A 102 -31.88 31.68 -1.50
C VAL A 102 -32.17 33.11 -1.94
N VAL A 103 -31.38 33.65 -2.88
CA VAL A 103 -31.60 35.00 -3.44
C VAL A 103 -32.97 35.07 -4.15
N THR A 104 -33.33 34.09 -4.95
CA THR A 104 -34.61 34.06 -5.63
C THR A 104 -35.80 34.04 -4.68
N LYS A 105 -35.76 33.25 -3.62
CA LYS A 105 -36.77 33.23 -2.55
C LYS A 105 -36.81 34.59 -1.82
N ARG A 106 -35.65 35.18 -1.55
CA ARG A 106 -35.58 36.51 -0.89
C ARG A 106 -36.17 37.60 -1.76
N VAL A 107 -35.86 37.61 -3.06
CA VAL A 107 -36.42 38.57 -4.02
C VAL A 107 -37.96 38.45 -4.09
N ALA A 108 -38.51 37.23 -4.19
CA ALA A 108 -39.96 37.02 -4.20
C ALA A 108 -40.60 37.55 -2.87
N PHE A 109 -40.01 37.18 -1.74
CA PHE A 109 -40.49 37.69 -0.44
C PHE A 109 -40.47 39.21 -0.36
N LEU A 110 -39.35 39.87 -0.74
CA LEU A 110 -39.25 41.33 -0.72
C LEU A 110 -40.25 42.02 -1.66
N GLN A 111 -40.54 41.44 -2.83
CA GLN A 111 -41.55 41.93 -3.76
C GLN A 111 -42.94 41.91 -3.14
N GLU A 112 -43.29 40.83 -2.46
CA GLU A 112 -44.57 40.74 -1.73
C GLU A 112 -44.67 41.77 -0.61
N GLN A 113 -43.63 41.89 0.21
CA GLN A 113 -43.59 42.84 1.33
C GLN A 113 -43.63 44.32 0.85
N ALA A 114 -42.95 44.62 -0.27
CA ALA A 114 -43.03 45.94 -0.89
C ALA A 114 -44.44 46.29 -1.38
N ALA A 115 -45.15 45.33 -2.00
CA ALA A 115 -46.51 45.50 -2.45
C ALA A 115 -47.46 45.75 -1.28
N ILE A 116 -47.34 45.00 -0.18
CA ILE A 116 -48.11 45.22 1.04
C ILE A 116 -47.85 46.64 1.62
N ALA A 117 -46.56 47.01 1.75
CA ALA A 117 -46.16 48.32 2.29
C ALA A 117 -46.71 49.49 1.43
N ARG A 118 -46.69 49.33 0.11
CA ARG A 118 -47.31 50.33 -0.83
C ARG A 118 -48.80 50.42 -0.65
N THR A 119 -49.52 49.30 -0.53
CA THR A 119 -50.98 49.27 -0.33
C THR A 119 -51.35 49.93 0.98
N LEU A 120 -50.52 49.78 2.02
CA LEU A 120 -50.74 50.40 3.31
C LEU A 120 -50.15 51.84 3.42
N ASN A 121 -49.55 52.34 2.32
CA ASN A 121 -48.92 53.66 2.22
C ASN A 121 -47.78 53.88 3.25
N VAL A 122 -47.05 52.80 3.62
CA VAL A 122 -45.90 52.83 4.51
C VAL A 122 -44.67 53.13 3.68
N ALA A 123 -44.27 54.38 3.53
CA ALA A 123 -43.16 54.80 2.68
C ALA A 123 -41.79 54.59 3.36
N ASP A 124 -41.69 54.97 4.61
CA ASP A 124 -40.46 54.97 5.42
C ASP A 124 -40.64 54.05 6.65
N ASN A 125 -39.55 53.79 7.36
CA ASN A 125 -39.55 52.93 8.54
C ASN A 125 -40.41 53.55 9.66
N THR A 126 -41.51 52.90 9.98
CA THR A 126 -42.44 53.35 11.04
C THR A 126 -42.14 52.69 12.40
N ILE A 127 -41.18 51.79 12.46
CA ILE A 127 -40.82 51.04 13.70
C ILE A 127 -40.22 51.99 14.75
N GLU A 128 -39.42 53.00 14.32
CA GLU A 128 -38.77 53.95 15.21
C GLU A 128 -39.74 55.01 15.79
N THR A 129 -40.89 55.22 15.16
CA THR A 129 -41.87 56.19 15.65
C THR A 129 -42.84 55.59 16.65
N GLN A 130 -42.85 54.30 16.85
CA GLN A 130 -43.65 53.63 17.89
C GLN A 130 -42.80 53.24 19.11
N SER A 131 -41.91 54.11 19.56
CA SER A 131 -41.51 54.10 20.96
C SER A 131 -42.73 54.50 21.78
N PHE A 132 -43.53 53.53 22.16
CA PHE A 132 -44.61 53.68 23.05
C PHE A 132 -44.03 54.20 24.37
N ALA A 133 -44.15 55.50 24.61
CA ALA A 133 -44.12 56.10 25.94
C ALA A 133 -45.31 55.52 26.70
N THR A 134 -45.23 54.30 27.14
CA THR A 134 -46.15 53.73 28.12
C THR A 134 -45.75 54.30 29.48
N GLN A 135 -46.47 55.28 29.87
CA GLN A 135 -46.47 55.95 31.21
C GLN A 135 -47.03 54.99 32.28
N SER A 136 -46.71 53.72 32.22
CA SER A 136 -47.05 52.72 33.25
C SER A 136 -46.03 51.56 33.19
N GLY A 137 -45.22 51.48 34.24
CA GLY A 137 -44.11 50.60 34.42
C GLY A 137 -44.40 49.05 34.41
N MET A 138 -44.95 48.54 33.35
CA MET A 138 -45.12 47.11 33.12
C MET A 138 -44.51 46.76 31.76
N ILE A 139 -43.21 46.45 31.81
CA ILE A 139 -42.50 45.87 30.61
C ILE A 139 -42.98 44.45 30.44
N THR A 140 -44.08 44.32 29.72
CA THR A 140 -44.43 43.03 29.13
C THR A 140 -43.58 42.87 27.87
N ASN A 141 -42.57 42.04 27.93
CA ASN A 141 -41.77 41.61 26.74
C ASN A 141 -42.67 40.79 25.78
N ILE A 142 -43.61 41.47 25.15
CA ILE A 142 -44.27 40.91 23.97
C ILE A 142 -43.26 41.13 22.83
N ARG A 143 -42.42 40.10 22.54
CA ARG A 143 -41.73 39.98 21.26
C ARG A 143 -42.80 39.69 20.20
N THR A 144 -43.55 40.69 19.82
CA THR A 144 -44.34 40.65 18.61
C THR A 144 -43.35 40.79 17.48
N GLU A 145 -43.20 39.75 16.64
CA GLU A 145 -42.40 39.84 15.41
C GLU A 145 -43.00 40.97 14.57
N VAL A 146 -42.28 42.07 14.50
CA VAL A 146 -42.73 43.27 13.76
C VAL A 146 -42.83 42.90 12.29
N PRO A 147 -44.02 43.03 11.64
CA PRO A 147 -44.18 42.69 10.27
C PRO A 147 -43.18 43.38 9.36
N PHE A 148 -42.59 42.66 8.42
CA PHE A 148 -41.45 43.14 7.61
C PHE A 148 -41.85 44.38 6.75
N TYR A 149 -43.09 44.47 6.26
CA TYR A 149 -43.59 45.61 5.49
C TYR A 149 -43.52 46.94 6.23
N LEU A 150 -43.47 46.94 7.54
CA LEU A 150 -43.35 48.19 8.36
C LEU A 150 -41.98 48.86 8.22
N ARG A 151 -40.98 48.22 7.63
CA ARG A 151 -39.70 48.83 7.24
C ARG A 151 -39.87 49.91 6.15
N GLY A 152 -41.01 49.92 5.48
CA GLY A 152 -41.34 50.85 4.41
C GLY A 152 -40.88 50.39 3.03
N TYR A 153 -41.72 50.69 2.01
CA TYR A 153 -41.43 50.21 0.66
C TYR A 153 -40.15 50.76 0.06
N LYS A 154 -39.68 51.97 0.43
CA LYS A 154 -38.44 52.54 -0.10
C LYS A 154 -37.22 51.73 0.32
N ALA A 155 -37.13 51.29 1.58
CA ALA A 155 -36.03 50.47 2.07
C ALA A 155 -36.06 49.08 1.48
N ILE A 156 -37.25 48.46 1.35
CA ILE A 156 -37.45 47.14 0.78
C ILE A 156 -37.06 47.12 -0.70
N GLU A 157 -37.49 48.12 -1.48
CA GLU A 157 -37.15 48.23 -2.89
C GLU A 157 -35.67 48.49 -3.11
N LYS A 158 -35.01 49.23 -2.25
CA LYS A 158 -33.55 49.42 -2.33
C LYS A 158 -32.80 48.11 -2.04
N GLU A 159 -33.26 47.31 -1.08
CA GLU A 159 -32.70 45.96 -0.83
C GLU A 159 -32.88 45.08 -2.07
N LEU A 160 -34.06 45.16 -2.69
CA LEU A 160 -34.40 44.39 -3.93
C LEU A 160 -33.53 44.80 -5.11
N GLU A 161 -33.31 46.10 -5.33
CA GLU A 161 -32.41 46.64 -6.33
C GLU A 161 -30.98 46.14 -6.13
N LEU A 162 -30.46 46.21 -4.90
CA LEU A 162 -29.12 45.74 -4.55
C LEU A 162 -28.94 44.24 -4.76
N LEU A 163 -29.97 43.43 -4.40
CA LEU A 163 -29.92 41.98 -4.64
C LEU A 163 -29.88 41.63 -6.15
N ARG A 164 -30.63 42.38 -6.96
CA ARG A 164 -30.69 42.17 -8.42
C ARG A 164 -29.48 42.69 -9.17
N SER A 165 -28.80 43.70 -8.64
CA SER A 165 -27.59 44.28 -9.26
C SER A 165 -26.29 43.62 -8.85
N ARG A 166 -26.34 42.47 -8.14
CA ARG A 166 -25.16 41.73 -7.77
C ARG A 166 -24.63 40.97 -8.96
N ASP A 167 -23.52 41.37 -9.50
CA ASP A 167 -22.80 40.66 -10.57
C ASP A 167 -21.89 39.55 -10.01
N ASP A 168 -21.31 39.79 -8.81
CA ASP A 168 -20.47 38.81 -8.12
C ASP A 168 -21.18 38.30 -6.86
N LEU A 169 -21.45 37.01 -6.85
CA LEU A 169 -22.12 36.34 -5.73
C LEU A 169 -21.13 35.77 -4.72
N ALA A 170 -19.88 35.55 -5.11
CA ALA A 170 -18.88 34.86 -4.28
C ALA A 170 -18.70 35.44 -2.85
N PRO A 171 -18.69 36.78 -2.64
CA PRO A 171 -18.52 37.36 -1.29
C PRO A 171 -19.68 37.08 -0.33
N PHE A 172 -20.83 36.63 -0.85
CA PHE A 172 -22.05 36.42 -0.07
C PHE A 172 -22.35 34.95 0.21
N ILE A 173 -21.49 34.05 -0.32
CA ILE A 173 -21.66 32.60 -0.16
C ILE A 173 -20.82 32.13 1.01
N ASP A 174 -21.49 31.59 2.02
CA ASP A 174 -20.82 30.96 3.14
C ASP A 174 -20.05 29.73 2.68
N ASN A 175 -18.91 29.46 3.30
CA ASN A 175 -18.02 28.30 3.04
C ASN A 175 -17.33 28.26 1.66
N LEU A 176 -17.64 29.15 0.72
CA LEU A 176 -17.00 29.14 -0.60
C LEU A 176 -15.47 29.30 -0.50
N ALA A 177 -15.00 30.21 0.35
CA ALA A 177 -13.58 30.44 0.57
C ALA A 177 -12.86 29.19 1.11
N GLU A 178 -13.52 28.42 1.96
CA GLU A 178 -13.02 27.15 2.51
C GLU A 178 -12.89 26.10 1.41
N LEU A 179 -13.95 25.88 0.62
CA LEU A 179 -13.93 24.93 -0.51
C LEU A 179 -12.85 25.28 -1.54
N GLN A 180 -12.72 26.56 -1.89
CA GLN A 180 -11.67 27.03 -2.79
C GLN A 180 -10.27 26.86 -2.20
N SER A 181 -10.11 26.99 -0.88
CA SER A 181 -8.84 26.74 -0.20
C SER A 181 -8.46 25.28 -0.25
N GLN A 182 -9.42 24.37 -0.02
CA GLN A 182 -9.22 22.93 -0.12
C GLN A 182 -8.85 22.51 -1.56
N LYS A 183 -9.56 23.06 -2.56
CA LYS A 183 -9.25 22.83 -3.97
C LYS A 183 -7.81 23.23 -4.30
N ARG A 184 -7.40 24.45 -3.92
CA ARG A 184 -6.02 24.93 -4.12
C ARG A 184 -4.99 24.06 -3.40
N ALA A 185 -5.29 23.57 -2.19
CA ALA A 185 -4.39 22.69 -1.45
C ALA A 185 -4.11 21.38 -2.20
N ILE A 186 -5.15 20.78 -2.79
CA ILE A 186 -5.01 19.57 -3.61
C ILE A 186 -4.27 19.88 -4.91
N GLU A 187 -4.59 20.96 -5.61
CA GLU A 187 -3.92 21.36 -6.86
C GLU A 187 -2.41 21.60 -6.66
N GLN A 188 -2.04 22.16 -5.52
CA GLN A 188 -0.64 22.49 -5.18
C GLN A 188 0.11 21.35 -4.50
N ASP A 189 -0.55 20.24 -4.19
CA ASP A 189 0.10 19.09 -3.57
C ASP A 189 1.09 18.44 -4.55
N LYS A 190 2.35 18.37 -4.12
CA LYS A 190 3.47 17.77 -4.87
C LYS A 190 3.92 16.42 -4.31
N THR A 191 3.05 15.76 -3.54
CA THR A 191 3.40 14.50 -2.89
C THR A 191 3.74 13.42 -3.93
N VAL A 192 2.96 13.33 -5.01
CA VAL A 192 3.20 12.36 -6.09
C VAL A 192 4.52 12.61 -6.80
N GLU A 193 4.80 13.85 -7.18
CA GLU A 193 6.04 14.25 -7.87
C GLU A 193 7.27 14.00 -6.99
N ARG A 194 7.17 14.32 -5.70
CA ARG A 194 8.22 14.05 -4.71
C ARG A 194 8.44 12.57 -4.51
N ALA A 195 7.36 11.78 -4.41
CA ALA A 195 7.45 10.33 -4.27
C ALA A 195 8.15 9.70 -5.50
N LYS A 196 7.78 10.12 -6.72
CA LYS A 196 8.45 9.68 -7.95
C LYS A 196 9.94 10.04 -7.97
N SER A 197 10.27 11.26 -7.56
CA SER A 197 11.67 11.70 -7.51
C SER A 197 12.49 10.93 -6.48
N LEU A 198 11.93 10.68 -5.29
CA LEU A 198 12.58 9.89 -4.25
C LEU A 198 12.75 8.42 -4.66
N PHE A 199 11.74 7.85 -5.31
CA PHE A 199 11.84 6.48 -5.83
C PHE A 199 12.94 6.37 -6.89
N ALA A 200 13.00 7.30 -7.83
CA ALA A 200 14.04 7.33 -8.87
C ALA A 200 15.46 7.44 -8.30
N LEU A 201 15.63 8.08 -7.14
CA LEU A 201 16.92 8.19 -6.43
C LEU A 201 17.21 6.97 -5.55
N SER A 202 16.24 6.09 -5.32
CA SER A 202 16.45 4.88 -4.52
C SER A 202 17.30 3.85 -5.28
N PRO A 203 18.01 2.94 -4.59
CA PRO A 203 18.76 1.87 -5.24
C PRO A 203 17.91 1.00 -6.18
N ILE A 204 16.62 0.83 -5.87
CA ILE A 204 15.67 0.06 -6.70
C ILE A 204 15.32 0.83 -7.97
N GLY A 205 15.04 2.13 -7.87
CA GLY A 205 14.64 2.97 -8.98
C GLY A 205 15.79 3.40 -9.89
N SER A 206 17.00 3.53 -9.34
CA SER A 206 18.20 3.94 -10.09
C SER A 206 18.92 2.79 -10.79
N GLU A 207 18.50 1.55 -10.60
CA GLU A 207 19.15 0.33 -11.10
C GLU A 207 20.62 0.18 -10.66
N GLN A 208 21.10 1.03 -9.77
CA GLN A 208 22.49 1.04 -9.33
C GLN A 208 22.60 0.52 -7.89
N GLY A 209 23.36 -0.56 -7.73
CA GLY A 209 23.71 -1.07 -6.42
C GLY A 209 22.61 -1.86 -5.68
N PHE A 210 21.43 -2.03 -6.26
CA PHE A 210 20.39 -2.86 -5.66
C PHE A 210 20.70 -4.35 -5.82
N SER A 211 20.58 -5.08 -4.72
CA SER A 211 20.63 -6.54 -4.70
C SER A 211 19.58 -7.06 -3.73
N ALA A 212 18.60 -7.79 -4.24
CA ALA A 212 17.52 -8.37 -3.41
C ALA A 212 18.04 -9.48 -2.50
N VAL A 213 19.08 -10.18 -2.95
CA VAL A 213 19.69 -11.28 -2.21
C VAL A 213 21.20 -11.06 -2.14
N SER A 214 21.79 -11.20 -0.97
CA SER A 214 23.23 -11.21 -0.77
C SER A 214 23.65 -12.57 -0.24
N PHE A 215 24.63 -13.21 -0.87
CA PHE A 215 25.29 -14.38 -0.33
C PHE A 215 26.81 -14.24 -0.49
N GLU A 216 27.52 -14.82 0.45
CA GLU A 216 28.98 -14.86 0.41
C GLU A 216 29.42 -16.29 0.07
N ALA A 217 30.14 -16.45 -1.05
CA ALA A 217 30.59 -17.75 -1.51
C ALA A 217 31.55 -18.43 -0.50
N ALA A 218 32.27 -17.62 0.30
CA ALA A 218 33.14 -18.11 1.36
C ALA A 218 32.36 -18.72 2.54
N SER A 219 31.13 -18.30 2.77
CA SER A 219 30.27 -18.81 3.84
C SER A 219 29.51 -20.09 3.41
N THR A 220 29.63 -20.50 2.14
CA THR A 220 28.97 -21.70 1.65
C THR A 220 29.65 -22.95 2.20
N THR A 221 28.94 -23.71 3.03
CA THR A 221 29.43 -24.97 3.58
C THR A 221 29.06 -26.14 2.69
N PHE A 222 30.06 -26.92 2.24
CA PHE A 222 29.84 -28.13 1.48
C PHE A 222 29.96 -29.33 2.43
N LYS A 223 28.84 -30.05 2.65
CA LYS A 223 28.82 -31.28 3.44
C LYS A 223 28.83 -32.46 2.51
N THR A 224 29.90 -33.27 2.49
CA THR A 224 29.92 -34.55 1.81
C THR A 224 29.07 -35.54 2.60
N GLN A 225 28.01 -36.05 1.98
CA GLN A 225 27.21 -37.14 2.58
C GLN A 225 28.02 -38.46 2.54
N ASN A 226 28.95 -38.54 3.48
CA ASN A 226 29.74 -39.75 3.65
C ASN A 226 28.89 -40.75 4.45
N ASN A 227 28.22 -41.65 3.75
CA ASN A 227 27.51 -42.79 4.36
C ASN A 227 28.53 -43.79 4.95
N ARG A 228 29.32 -43.34 5.96
CA ARG A 228 30.31 -44.15 6.66
C ARG A 228 29.73 -45.47 7.15
N MET A 229 28.45 -45.43 7.57
CA MET A 229 27.73 -46.60 8.06
C MET A 229 27.47 -47.62 6.90
N LEU A 230 27.09 -47.12 5.73
CA LEU A 230 26.87 -47.98 4.55
C LEU A 230 28.18 -48.59 4.02
N MET A 231 29.29 -47.81 4.03
CA MET A 231 30.61 -48.30 3.71
C MET A 231 31.09 -49.37 4.73
N ALA A 232 30.83 -49.17 6.01
CA ALA A 232 31.18 -50.14 7.06
C ALA A 232 30.38 -51.46 6.90
N ILE A 233 29.08 -51.36 6.59
CA ILE A 233 28.24 -52.54 6.33
C ILE A 233 28.71 -53.29 5.07
N LEU A 234 29.03 -52.58 3.98
CA LEU A 234 29.54 -53.17 2.75
C LEU A 234 30.89 -53.87 2.99
N ALA A 235 31.80 -53.23 3.72
CA ALA A 235 33.07 -53.82 4.10
C ALA A 235 32.92 -55.08 4.97
N ALA A 236 31.96 -55.07 5.91
CA ALA A 236 31.65 -56.26 6.72
C ALA A 236 31.09 -57.41 5.88
N PHE A 237 30.22 -57.10 4.87
CA PHE A 237 29.69 -58.12 3.96
C PHE A 237 30.77 -58.74 3.11
N ILE A 238 31.63 -57.90 2.49
CA ILE A 238 32.73 -58.37 1.65
C ILE A 238 33.73 -59.19 2.49
N GLY A 239 34.08 -58.72 3.67
CA GLY A 239 34.96 -59.42 4.61
C GLY A 239 34.39 -60.76 5.09
N GLY A 240 33.05 -60.80 5.31
CA GLY A 240 32.33 -62.04 5.65
C GLY A 240 32.38 -63.07 4.53
N ILE A 241 32.14 -62.67 3.28
CA ILE A 241 32.22 -63.55 2.11
C ILE A 241 33.63 -64.12 1.94
N ILE A 242 34.66 -63.27 2.05
CA ILE A 242 36.07 -63.72 1.93
C ILE A 242 36.42 -64.64 3.08
N GLY A 243 35.98 -64.35 4.32
CA GLY A 243 36.18 -65.23 5.46
C GLY A 243 35.56 -66.63 5.30
N ILE A 244 34.31 -66.67 4.83
CA ILE A 244 33.62 -67.97 4.52
C ILE A 244 34.38 -68.72 3.43
N ALA A 245 34.74 -68.03 2.36
CA ALA A 245 35.49 -68.67 1.27
C ALA A 245 36.87 -69.25 1.75
N TYR A 246 37.58 -68.52 2.59
CA TYR A 246 38.81 -68.93 3.19
C TYR A 246 38.63 -70.16 4.08
N VAL A 247 37.62 -70.21 4.96
CA VAL A 247 37.32 -71.38 5.78
C VAL A 247 36.99 -72.61 4.95
N LEU A 248 36.17 -72.44 3.90
CA LEU A 248 35.80 -73.57 3.00
C LEU A 248 36.99 -74.11 2.28
N VAL A 249 37.84 -73.25 1.74
CA VAL A 249 39.10 -73.69 1.02
C VAL A 249 40.06 -74.33 2.02
N SER A 250 40.29 -73.77 3.18
CA SER A 250 41.14 -74.32 4.24
C SER A 250 40.64 -75.71 4.70
N ASN A 251 39.33 -75.86 4.88
CA ASN A 251 38.76 -77.15 5.25
C ASN A 251 38.82 -78.18 4.13
N ALA A 252 38.65 -77.77 2.86
CA ALA A 252 38.79 -78.68 1.72
C ALA A 252 40.25 -79.15 1.59
N ILE A 253 41.24 -78.31 1.86
CA ILE A 253 42.66 -78.68 1.83
C ILE A 253 42.98 -79.67 2.98
N LYS A 254 42.51 -79.42 4.20
CA LYS A 254 42.70 -80.34 5.31
C LYS A 254 42.03 -81.65 5.09
N ASN A 255 40.84 -81.73 4.53
CA ASN A 255 40.15 -82.99 4.23
C ASN A 255 40.86 -83.79 3.13
N ARG A 256 41.51 -83.10 2.16
CA ARG A 256 42.30 -83.79 1.17
C ARG A 256 43.61 -84.39 1.75
N ALA A 257 44.23 -83.68 2.69
CA ALA A 257 45.47 -84.20 3.35
C ALA A 257 45.15 -85.46 4.18
N MET A 258 44.01 -85.51 4.88
CA MET A 258 43.59 -86.73 5.60
C MET A 258 43.28 -87.92 4.72
N VAL A 259 42.78 -87.69 3.51
CA VAL A 259 42.49 -88.81 2.55
C VAL A 259 43.77 -89.39 1.92
N THR A 260 44.87 -88.61 1.88
CA THR A 260 46.15 -89.07 1.30
C THR A 260 46.99 -89.91 2.31
N GLU A 261 46.71 -89.82 3.63
CA GLU A 261 47.38 -90.59 4.67
C GLU A 261 46.73 -91.97 4.92
N LEU A 262 45.58 -92.27 4.34
CA LEU A 262 44.80 -93.53 4.48
C LEU A 262 44.90 -94.49 3.26
N LYS A 263 45.95 -94.42 2.47
CA LYS A 263 46.16 -95.44 1.43
C LYS A 263 47.41 -96.23 1.75
N PRO A 264 47.26 -97.54 2.07
CA PRO A 264 48.39 -98.49 2.35
C PRO A 264 49.19 -98.75 1.11
#